data_510d3700f704e07c7a25460db1c6a154
#
_entry.id   510d3700f704e07c7a25460db1c6a154
#
_cell.length_a   1.000
_cell.length_b   1.000
_cell.length_c   1.000
_cell.angle_alpha   90.00
_cell.angle_beta   90.00
_cell.angle_gamma   90.00
#
_symmetry.space_group_name_H-M   'P 1'
#
loop_
_entity.id
_entity.type
_entity.pdbx_description
1 polymer ?
#
loop_
_entity_poly.entity_id
_entity_poly.type
_entity_poly.pdbx_seq_one_letter_code
_entity_poly.pdbx_strand_id
1 'polypeptide(L)'
;MEDVEIRARLRDIFREVFDDESIEISDEMTAKDVEEWDSLNHINLIVAVERNFKVRFTTKEVTNVANVGEFIALLKGKLSAATGA
;
A
#
# COMPACT_ATOMS: atom_id res chain seq x y z
N MET A 1 -1.60 -8.91 -12.38
CA MET A 1 -0.62 -7.81 -12.32
C MET A 1 0.70 -8.33 -11.74
N GLU A 2 1.79 -7.99 -12.38
CA GLU A 2 3.10 -8.46 -11.96
C GLU A 2 3.55 -7.80 -10.65
N ASP A 3 4.37 -8.52 -9.88
CA ASP A 3 4.89 -8.01 -8.62
C ASP A 3 5.63 -6.68 -8.80
N VAL A 4 6.47 -6.60 -9.83
CA VAL A 4 7.25 -5.39 -10.09
C VAL A 4 6.35 -4.19 -10.42
N GLU A 5 5.24 -4.45 -11.09
CA GLU A 5 4.27 -3.39 -11.40
C GLU A 5 3.53 -2.93 -10.15
N ILE A 6 3.13 -3.88 -9.30
CA ILE A 6 2.47 -3.56 -8.03
C ILE A 6 3.38 -2.69 -7.18
N ARG A 7 4.65 -3.06 -7.06
CA ARG A 7 5.63 -2.31 -6.26
C ARG A 7 5.86 -0.92 -6.81
N ALA A 8 5.97 -0.80 -8.13
CA ALA A 8 6.18 0.49 -8.77
C ALA A 8 5.00 1.43 -8.54
N ARG A 9 3.78 0.93 -8.69
CA ARG A 9 2.58 1.72 -8.47
C ARG A 9 2.44 2.11 -7.00
N LEU A 10 2.71 1.18 -6.11
CA LEU A 10 2.64 1.44 -4.67
C LEU A 10 3.66 2.50 -4.26
N ARG A 11 4.88 2.42 -4.80
CA ARG A 11 5.90 3.43 -4.54
C ARG A 11 5.41 4.82 -4.97
N ASP A 12 4.82 4.91 -6.14
CA ASP A 12 4.32 6.19 -6.65
C ASP A 12 3.19 6.72 -5.76
N ILE A 13 2.33 5.85 -5.26
CA ILE A 13 1.27 6.23 -4.34
C ILE A 13 1.86 6.75 -3.03
N PHE A 14 2.88 6.08 -2.50
CA PHE A 14 3.57 6.54 -1.29
C PHE A 14 4.15 7.93 -1.49
N ARG A 15 4.80 8.17 -2.61
CA ARG A 15 5.41 9.47 -2.91
C ARG A 15 4.37 10.57 -3.01
N GLU A 16 3.23 10.25 -3.59
CA GLU A 16 2.14 11.22 -3.73
C GLU A 16 1.47 11.51 -2.38
N VAL A 17 1.13 10.47 -1.62
CA VAL A 17 0.42 10.61 -0.35
C VAL A 17 1.28 11.36 0.67
N PHE A 18 2.55 11.04 0.74
CA PHE A 18 3.47 11.64 1.71
C PHE A 18 4.21 12.87 1.15
N ASP A 19 3.92 13.23 -0.11
CA ASP A 19 4.53 14.38 -0.76
C ASP A 19 6.06 14.35 -0.66
N ASP A 20 6.64 13.19 -0.96
CA ASP A 20 8.08 12.98 -0.87
C ASP A 20 8.54 12.07 -2.00
N GLU A 21 9.12 12.66 -3.04
CA GLU A 21 9.57 11.94 -4.23
C GLU A 21 10.79 11.05 -3.98
N SER A 22 11.43 11.20 -2.82
CA SER A 22 12.62 10.42 -2.48
C SER A 22 12.29 9.09 -1.82
N ILE A 23 11.01 8.82 -1.51
CA ILE A 23 10.61 7.59 -0.83
C ILE A 23 10.89 6.38 -1.71
N GLU A 24 11.58 5.40 -1.14
CA GLU A 24 11.78 4.09 -1.73
C GLU A 24 11.17 3.07 -0.79
N ILE A 25 10.33 2.17 -1.32
CA ILE A 25 9.67 1.19 -0.47
C ILE A 25 10.48 -0.10 -0.40
N SER A 26 10.41 -0.77 0.75
CA SER A 26 11.01 -2.09 0.94
C SER A 26 10.04 -2.93 1.75
N ASP A 27 10.19 -4.24 1.69
CA ASP A 27 9.29 -5.15 2.39
C ASP A 27 9.31 -4.94 3.91
N GLU A 28 10.47 -4.58 4.46
CA GLU A 28 10.63 -4.39 5.89
C GLU A 28 10.18 -3.01 6.37
N MET A 29 9.86 -2.11 5.45
CA MET A 29 9.50 -0.73 5.79
C MET A 29 8.21 -0.68 6.60
N THR A 30 8.26 0.10 7.68
CA THR A 30 7.11 0.29 8.58
C THR A 30 6.81 1.78 8.73
N ALA A 31 5.73 2.09 9.44
CA ALA A 31 5.37 3.48 9.72
C ALA A 31 6.46 4.22 10.50
N LYS A 32 7.33 3.49 11.19
CA LYS A 32 8.45 4.09 11.93
C LYS A 32 9.54 4.60 10.99
N ASP A 33 9.63 4.05 9.80
CA ASP A 33 10.65 4.42 8.82
C ASP A 33 10.27 5.63 7.99
N VAL A 34 9.00 6.00 8.00
CA VAL A 34 8.48 7.15 7.24
C VAL A 34 7.85 8.12 8.23
N GLU A 35 8.48 9.26 8.39
CA GLU A 35 8.06 10.25 9.38
C GLU A 35 6.62 10.70 9.20
N GLU A 36 6.19 10.87 7.95
CA GLU A 36 4.85 11.35 7.64
C GLU A 36 3.80 10.25 7.71
N TRP A 37 4.18 9.02 7.95
CA TRP A 37 3.24 7.89 7.96
C TRP A 37 2.60 7.76 9.34
N ASP A 38 1.64 8.61 9.59
CA ASP A 38 0.83 8.60 10.82
C ASP A 38 -0.55 8.00 10.54
N SER A 39 -1.42 8.02 11.54
CA SER A 39 -2.75 7.43 11.42
C SER A 39 -3.58 8.06 10.30
N LEU A 40 -3.50 9.37 10.17
CA LEU A 40 -4.26 10.09 9.15
C LEU A 40 -3.73 9.74 7.75
N ASN A 41 -2.42 9.78 7.57
CA ASN A 41 -1.83 9.48 6.27
C ASN A 41 -1.96 8.00 5.92
N HIS A 42 -2.04 7.13 6.93
CA HIS A 42 -2.31 5.71 6.67
C HIS A 42 -3.68 5.54 6.01
N ILE A 43 -4.70 6.26 6.50
CA ILE A 43 -6.02 6.23 5.90
C ILE A 43 -5.97 6.78 4.47
N ASN A 44 -5.26 7.89 4.26
CA ASN A 44 -5.10 8.48 2.94
C ASN A 44 -4.42 7.50 1.98
N LEU A 45 -3.41 6.79 2.48
CA LEU A 45 -2.70 5.78 1.70
C LEU A 45 -3.64 4.66 1.26
N ILE A 46 -4.44 4.15 2.20
CA ILE A 46 -5.38 3.07 1.91
C ILE A 46 -6.39 3.50 0.84
N VAL A 47 -6.95 4.69 0.98
CA VAL A 47 -7.91 5.22 0.00
C VAL A 47 -7.26 5.35 -1.38
N ALA A 48 -6.04 5.86 -1.43
CA ALA A 48 -5.32 6.02 -2.69
C ALA A 48 -5.07 4.67 -3.35
N VAL A 49 -4.67 3.67 -2.56
CA VAL A 49 -4.43 2.32 -3.07
C VAL A 49 -5.73 1.69 -3.58
N GLU A 50 -6.81 1.85 -2.83
CA GLU A 50 -8.12 1.32 -3.26
C GLU A 50 -8.54 1.90 -4.62
N ARG A 51 -8.35 3.19 -4.80
CA ARG A 51 -8.70 3.85 -6.05
C ARG A 51 -7.80 3.44 -7.20
N ASN A 52 -6.50 3.36 -6.92
CA ASN A 52 -5.51 3.06 -7.96
C ASN A 52 -5.62 1.63 -8.46
N PHE A 53 -5.80 0.69 -7.54
CA PHE A 53 -5.86 -0.73 -7.87
C PHE A 53 -7.28 -1.26 -8.00
N LYS A 54 -8.29 -0.43 -7.70
CA LYS A 54 -9.71 -0.79 -7.76
C LYS A 54 -10.03 -1.99 -6.87
N VAL A 55 -9.54 -1.94 -5.64
CA VAL A 55 -9.77 -2.97 -4.62
C VAL A 55 -10.36 -2.32 -3.38
N ARG A 56 -10.81 -3.15 -2.44
CA ARG A 56 -11.36 -2.69 -1.16
C ARG A 56 -10.69 -3.41 -0.02
N PHE A 57 -10.42 -2.69 1.05
CA PHE A 57 -9.86 -3.24 2.28
C PHE A 57 -10.82 -3.05 3.43
N THR A 58 -10.84 -4.01 4.35
CA THR A 58 -11.59 -3.86 5.59
C THR A 58 -10.69 -3.20 6.64
N THR A 59 -11.29 -2.62 7.66
CA THR A 59 -10.54 -2.01 8.77
C THR A 59 -9.60 -3.03 9.40
N LYS A 60 -10.08 -4.25 9.58
CA LYS A 60 -9.28 -5.33 10.17
C LYS A 60 -8.05 -5.64 9.32
N GLU A 61 -8.22 -5.69 8.02
CA GLU A 61 -7.11 -5.97 7.10
C GLU A 61 -6.02 -4.93 7.20
N VAL A 62 -6.38 -3.64 7.14
CA VAL A 62 -5.40 -2.56 7.16
C VAL A 62 -4.76 -2.39 8.54
N THR A 63 -5.46 -2.75 9.60
CA THR A 63 -4.93 -2.69 10.96
C THR A 63 -3.87 -3.77 11.18
N ASN A 64 -4.02 -4.92 10.53
CA ASN A 64 -3.11 -6.05 10.71
C ASN A 64 -1.85 -5.98 9.87
N VAL A 65 -1.73 -5.00 8.99
CA VAL A 65 -0.54 -4.82 8.16
C VAL A 65 0.59 -4.23 9.01
N ALA A 66 1.66 -4.99 9.20
CA ALA A 66 2.79 -4.57 10.03
C ALA A 66 3.87 -3.86 9.23
N ASN A 67 4.01 -4.18 7.94
CA ASN A 67 5.03 -3.58 7.08
C ASN A 67 4.56 -3.57 5.63
N VAL A 68 5.37 -2.97 4.77
CA VAL A 68 5.03 -2.85 3.34
C VAL A 68 4.92 -4.23 2.68
N GLY A 69 5.78 -5.16 3.06
CA GLY A 69 5.72 -6.51 2.50
C GLY A 69 4.39 -7.19 2.74
N GLU A 70 3.84 -7.07 3.96
CA GLU A 70 2.53 -7.64 4.28
C GLU A 70 1.44 -6.92 3.50
N PHE A 71 1.56 -5.62 3.31
CA PHE A 71 0.60 -4.85 2.53
C PHE A 71 0.60 -5.30 1.07
N ILE A 72 1.77 -5.52 0.51
CA ILE A 72 1.91 -6.00 -0.86
C ILE A 72 1.28 -7.40 -0.99
N ALA A 73 1.51 -8.28 -0.02
CA ALA A 73 0.92 -9.61 -0.03
C ALA A 73 -0.61 -9.54 0.02
N LEU A 74 -1.14 -8.68 0.86
CA LEU A 74 -2.59 -8.46 0.96
C LEU A 74 -3.13 -7.94 -0.38
N LEU A 75 -2.46 -6.97 -0.96
CA LEU A 75 -2.85 -6.38 -2.24
C LEU A 75 -2.85 -7.40 -3.37
N LYS A 76 -1.82 -8.25 -3.42
CA LYS A 76 -1.75 -9.33 -4.40
C LYS A 76 -2.93 -10.27 -4.27
N GLY A 77 -3.29 -10.62 -3.04
CA GLY A 77 -4.45 -11.48 -2.79
C GLY A 77 -5.74 -10.85 -3.29
N LYS A 78 -5.92 -9.57 -3.05
CA LYS A 78 -7.09 -8.82 -3.51
C LYS A 78 -7.16 -8.75 -5.03
N LEU A 79 -6.04 -8.47 -5.68
CA LEU A 79 -5.98 -8.39 -7.13
C LEU A 79 -6.24 -9.74 -7.78
N SER A 80 -5.71 -10.80 -7.20
CA SER A 80 -5.93 -12.15 -7.68
C SER A 80 -7.40 -12.55 -7.59
N ALA A 81 -8.04 -12.24 -6.46
CA ALA A 81 -9.47 -12.52 -6.26
C ALA A 81 -10.33 -11.74 -7.26
N ALA A 82 -10.01 -10.47 -7.48
CA ALA A 82 -10.74 -9.63 -8.41
C ALA A 82 -10.61 -10.14 -9.85
N THR A 83 -9.42 -10.62 -10.21
CA THR A 83 -9.14 -11.13 -11.55
C THR A 83 -9.77 -12.50 -11.77
N GLY A 84 -9.84 -13.30 -10.73
CA GLY A 84 -10.38 -14.65 -10.80
C GLY A 84 -11.89 -14.73 -10.79
N ALA A 85 -12.55 -13.62 -10.59
CA ALA A 85 -14.03 -13.58 -10.49
C ALA A 85 -14.73 -13.74 -11.84
#